data_b5621a5aa2de1cfc20ac524e66820359
#
_entry.id   b5621a5aa2de1cfc20ac524e66820359
#
_cell.length_a   1.000
_cell.length_b   1.000
_cell.length_c   1.000
_cell.angle_alpha   90.00
_cell.angle_beta   90.00
_cell.angle_gamma   90.00
#
_symmetry.space_group_name_H-M   'P 1'
#
loop_
_entity.id
_entity.type
_entity.pdbx_description
1 polymer ?
#
loop_
_entity_poly.entity_id
_entity_poly.type
_entity_poly.pdbx_seq_one_letter_code
_entity_poly.pdbx_strand_id
1 'polypeptide(L)'
;MTSTTTGTVPDPATAHLRPLPPTAIAPVRLAGIGHYFPGAPVTNAHFEQIEALGIDDAWIRENTGIVSRHWPADEKERAVEMAAKAVDQALEAAGLGPDDIDLVIGTTSTTRPRTNPSSATNNYMDISLPLQKQVGLRHATCFDVTSVACAGFMYGTATAAAMLPALGMRNALVVCAENPRPILNFDYRYSALFGAGAAAAVWSAETEERGLLDVALHADGSYFDAFDIDDNDKMLMRGREVGAVGPKLLSHVGREILERNGLTVDDIDWFVPHQGNLNMINQVCATLAIPREKLLTNIQERGNTSSVSIPSCLSENIRAGKIRSGDLVATIGIGRGFSWGAMLLRIP
;
A
#
# COMPACT_ATOMS: atom_id res chain seq x y z
N MET A 1 -0.98 -30.19 -39.74
CA MET A 1 -0.64 -30.18 -38.31
C MET A 1 -1.48 -29.09 -37.67
N THR A 2 -2.60 -29.48 -37.06
CA THR A 2 -3.55 -28.59 -36.42
C THR A 2 -3.03 -28.25 -35.03
N SER A 3 -2.61 -26.99 -34.81
CA SER A 3 -2.27 -26.46 -33.51
C SER A 3 -3.53 -26.39 -32.63
N THR A 4 -3.64 -27.29 -31.67
CA THR A 4 -4.63 -27.21 -30.60
C THR A 4 -4.19 -26.16 -29.60
N THR A 5 -4.71 -24.95 -29.74
CA THR A 5 -4.71 -23.95 -28.65
C THR A 5 -5.53 -24.52 -27.49
N THR A 6 -4.87 -24.99 -26.44
CA THR A 6 -5.52 -25.30 -25.18
C THR A 6 -6.01 -23.99 -24.59
N GLY A 7 -7.28 -23.65 -24.86
CA GLY A 7 -7.93 -22.54 -24.20
C GLY A 7 -7.98 -22.82 -22.67
N THR A 8 -7.23 -22.07 -21.90
CA THR A 8 -7.32 -22.10 -20.43
C THR A 8 -8.72 -21.65 -20.04
N VAL A 9 -9.47 -22.50 -19.33
CA VAL A 9 -10.76 -22.11 -18.75
C VAL A 9 -10.49 -20.93 -17.81
N PRO A 10 -11.19 -19.79 -17.98
CA PRO A 10 -11.00 -18.64 -17.10
C PRO A 10 -11.25 -19.02 -15.63
N ASP A 11 -10.38 -18.56 -14.73
CA ASP A 11 -10.60 -18.75 -13.28
C ASP A 11 -11.91 -18.03 -12.87
N PRO A 12 -12.85 -18.71 -12.19
CA PRO A 12 -14.11 -18.08 -11.76
C PRO A 12 -13.95 -16.76 -11.00
N ALA A 13 -12.86 -16.59 -10.25
CA ALA A 13 -12.56 -15.36 -9.53
C ALA A 13 -12.24 -14.17 -10.45
N THR A 14 -11.83 -14.41 -11.69
CA THR A 14 -11.43 -13.35 -12.63
C THR A 14 -12.27 -13.34 -13.91
N ALA A 15 -13.12 -14.35 -14.14
CA ALA A 15 -13.87 -14.50 -15.39
C ALA A 15 -14.85 -13.35 -15.67
N HIS A 16 -15.29 -12.61 -14.66
CA HIS A 16 -16.20 -11.46 -14.78
C HIS A 16 -15.47 -10.13 -15.03
N LEU A 17 -14.14 -10.10 -14.91
CA LEU A 17 -13.38 -8.88 -15.07
C LEU A 17 -13.28 -8.50 -16.56
N ARG A 18 -13.49 -7.20 -16.82
CA ARG A 18 -13.25 -6.65 -18.15
C ARG A 18 -11.79 -6.20 -18.23
N PRO A 19 -11.08 -6.50 -19.32
CA PRO A 19 -9.80 -5.86 -19.58
C PRO A 19 -9.98 -4.34 -19.58
N LEU A 20 -9.17 -3.64 -18.81
CA LEU A 20 -9.17 -2.19 -18.82
C LEU A 20 -8.38 -1.71 -20.05
N PRO A 21 -8.84 -0.65 -20.76
CA PRO A 21 -8.05 -0.05 -21.82
C PRO A 21 -6.75 0.52 -21.22
N PRO A 22 -5.67 0.64 -22.02
CA PRO A 22 -4.49 1.39 -21.60
C PRO A 22 -4.91 2.78 -21.11
N THR A 23 -4.40 3.18 -19.98
CA THR A 23 -4.74 4.47 -19.39
C THR A 23 -3.91 5.56 -20.07
N ALA A 24 -4.57 6.56 -20.64
CA ALA A 24 -3.92 7.82 -21.02
C ALA A 24 -3.70 8.63 -19.73
N ILE A 25 -2.72 8.24 -18.91
CA ILE A 25 -2.33 9.00 -17.73
C ILE A 25 -1.49 10.18 -18.22
N ALA A 26 -1.85 11.40 -17.78
CA ALA A 26 -0.96 12.53 -17.97
C ALA A 26 0.36 12.28 -17.23
N PRO A 27 1.51 12.64 -17.81
CA PRO A 27 2.80 12.37 -17.20
C PRO A 27 2.90 13.00 -15.80
N VAL A 28 3.17 12.16 -14.81
CA VAL A 28 3.51 12.58 -13.45
C VAL A 28 4.72 11.78 -12.99
N ARG A 29 5.70 12.47 -12.40
CA ARG A 29 6.91 11.83 -11.90
C ARG A 29 6.88 11.71 -10.38
N LEU A 30 7.49 10.68 -9.85
CA LEU A 30 7.78 10.54 -8.42
C LEU A 30 8.92 11.50 -8.06
N ALA A 31 8.61 12.70 -7.61
CA ALA A 31 9.60 13.72 -7.31
C ALA A 31 10.37 13.44 -6.01
N GLY A 32 9.70 12.84 -5.03
CA GLY A 32 10.31 12.46 -3.76
C GLY A 32 9.48 11.44 -3.02
N ILE A 33 10.13 10.67 -2.15
CA ILE A 33 9.46 9.65 -1.34
C ILE A 33 10.12 9.55 0.04
N GLY A 34 9.31 9.37 1.08
CA GLY A 34 9.76 9.23 2.46
C GLY A 34 8.97 8.16 3.20
N HIS A 35 9.51 7.67 4.30
CA HIS A 35 8.85 6.70 5.17
C HIS A 35 9.24 6.90 6.63
N TYR A 36 8.40 6.39 7.52
CA TYR A 36 8.68 6.38 8.95
C TYR A 36 8.06 5.16 9.62
N PHE A 37 8.82 4.49 10.47
CA PHE A 37 8.36 3.42 11.34
C PHE A 37 8.53 3.82 12.79
N PRO A 38 7.47 3.75 13.62
CA PRO A 38 7.49 4.23 15.01
C PRO A 38 8.13 3.22 15.95
N GLY A 39 8.67 3.71 17.05
CA GLY A 39 9.15 2.89 18.17
C GLY A 39 10.28 1.91 17.84
N ALA A 40 10.60 1.05 18.78
CA ALA A 40 11.51 -0.07 18.58
C ALA A 40 10.80 -1.23 17.88
N PRO A 41 11.54 -2.14 17.20
CA PRO A 41 10.96 -3.34 16.64
C PRO A 41 10.27 -4.22 17.69
N VAL A 42 9.02 -4.58 17.45
CA VAL A 42 8.24 -5.54 18.24
C VAL A 42 8.44 -6.92 17.63
N THR A 43 9.16 -7.79 18.31
CA THR A 43 9.46 -9.15 17.86
C THR A 43 8.28 -10.12 18.10
N ASN A 44 8.34 -11.30 17.51
CA ASN A 44 7.31 -12.32 17.66
C ASN A 44 7.14 -12.79 19.12
N ALA A 45 8.18 -12.68 19.94
CA ALA A 45 8.11 -12.99 21.39
C ALA A 45 7.02 -12.20 22.15
N HIS A 46 6.63 -11.01 21.63
CA HIS A 46 5.51 -10.26 22.20
C HIS A 46 4.19 -11.03 22.07
N PHE A 47 3.97 -11.70 20.94
CA PHE A 47 2.73 -12.42 20.66
C PHE A 47 2.65 -13.79 21.33
N GLU A 48 3.80 -14.41 21.61
CA GLU A 48 3.88 -15.66 22.39
C GLU A 48 3.32 -15.51 23.82
N GLN A 49 3.39 -14.28 24.36
CA GLN A 49 2.88 -13.95 25.69
C GLN A 49 1.35 -13.76 25.71
N ILE A 50 0.70 -13.71 24.56
CA ILE A 50 -0.75 -13.53 24.45
C ILE A 50 -1.40 -14.92 24.26
N GLU A 51 -1.78 -15.53 25.38
CA GLU A 51 -2.29 -16.90 25.42
C GLU A 51 -3.46 -17.14 24.43
N ALA A 52 -4.36 -16.15 24.29
CA ALA A 52 -5.52 -16.24 23.39
C ALA A 52 -5.14 -16.44 21.92
N LEU A 53 -3.98 -15.97 21.49
CA LEU A 53 -3.52 -16.15 20.10
C LEU A 53 -3.07 -17.58 19.82
N GLY A 54 -2.49 -18.29 20.80
CA GLY A 54 -2.00 -19.67 20.69
C GLY A 54 -0.99 -19.84 19.54
N ILE A 55 -0.04 -18.91 19.41
CA ILE A 55 1.01 -18.87 18.38
C ILE A 55 2.38 -18.60 19.00
N ASP A 56 3.43 -19.03 18.31
CA ASP A 56 4.83 -18.80 18.65
C ASP A 56 5.59 -18.15 17.47
N ASP A 57 6.87 -17.83 17.68
CA ASP A 57 7.74 -17.28 16.64
C ASP A 57 7.82 -18.18 15.40
N ALA A 58 7.89 -19.50 15.62
CA ALA A 58 7.96 -20.47 14.53
C ALA A 58 6.69 -20.41 13.65
N TRP A 59 5.51 -20.40 14.28
CA TRP A 59 4.24 -20.31 13.58
C TRP A 59 4.13 -18.99 12.80
N ILE A 60 4.51 -17.85 13.40
CA ILE A 60 4.41 -16.55 12.75
C ILE A 60 5.34 -16.51 11.52
N ARG A 61 6.58 -16.94 11.65
CA ARG A 61 7.54 -17.00 10.53
C ARG A 61 7.07 -17.89 9.40
N GLU A 62 6.60 -19.10 9.73
CA GLU A 62 6.16 -20.07 8.74
C GLU A 62 4.92 -19.58 7.97
N ASN A 63 3.95 -18.99 8.66
CA ASN A 63 2.67 -18.63 8.08
C ASN A 63 2.66 -17.22 7.47
N THR A 64 3.61 -16.35 7.80
CA THR A 64 3.59 -14.94 7.41
C THR A 64 4.91 -14.42 6.86
N GLY A 65 6.02 -15.03 7.22
CA GLY A 65 7.38 -14.58 6.94
C GLY A 65 7.88 -13.46 7.85
N ILE A 66 7.09 -13.02 8.84
CA ILE A 66 7.37 -11.84 9.67
C ILE A 66 8.26 -12.21 10.86
N VAL A 67 9.29 -11.40 11.10
CA VAL A 67 10.22 -11.48 12.23
C VAL A 67 9.91 -10.41 13.28
N SER A 68 9.58 -9.21 12.80
CA SER A 68 9.23 -8.07 13.64
C SER A 68 8.27 -7.12 12.92
N ARG A 69 7.72 -6.19 13.64
CA ARG A 69 6.94 -5.04 13.16
C ARG A 69 7.19 -3.85 14.07
N HIS A 70 6.62 -2.69 13.73
CA HIS A 70 6.74 -1.51 14.55
C HIS A 70 5.37 -1.06 15.06
N TRP A 71 5.33 -0.57 16.29
CA TRP A 71 4.17 0.10 16.85
C TRP A 71 4.62 1.35 17.60
N PRO A 72 3.80 2.41 17.64
CA PRO A 72 4.08 3.55 18.50
C PRO A 72 4.32 3.14 19.95
N ALA A 73 5.36 3.64 20.54
CA ALA A 73 5.67 3.41 21.96
C ALA A 73 4.73 4.20 22.86
N ASP A 74 4.24 5.36 22.38
CA ASP A 74 3.34 6.27 23.07
C ASP A 74 2.04 6.43 22.25
N GLU A 75 0.89 6.39 22.90
CA GLU A 75 -0.43 6.62 22.28
C GLU A 75 -0.57 8.03 21.66
N LYS A 76 0.30 8.97 22.04
CA LYS A 76 0.36 10.30 21.45
C LYS A 76 0.97 10.31 20.04
N GLU A 77 1.75 9.31 19.69
CA GLU A 77 2.27 9.16 18.33
C GLU A 77 1.20 8.52 17.44
N ARG A 78 0.28 9.34 16.98
CA ARG A 78 -0.84 8.94 16.11
C ARG A 78 -0.37 8.82 14.65
N ALA A 79 -1.27 8.37 13.77
CA ALA A 79 -1.00 8.25 12.34
C ALA A 79 -0.52 9.58 11.71
N VAL A 80 -1.08 10.72 12.14
CA VAL A 80 -0.71 12.04 11.61
C VAL A 80 0.71 12.46 12.02
N GLU A 81 1.13 12.17 13.25
CA GLU A 81 2.50 12.46 13.71
C GLU A 81 3.53 11.60 12.94
N MET A 82 3.19 10.34 12.65
CA MET A 82 4.03 9.49 11.79
C MET A 82 4.05 10.00 10.35
N ALA A 83 2.87 10.40 9.83
CA ALA A 83 2.74 10.97 8.48
C ALA A 83 3.61 12.20 8.28
N ALA A 84 3.64 13.13 9.25
CA ALA A 84 4.45 14.35 9.16
C ALA A 84 5.93 14.03 8.96
N LYS A 85 6.47 13.04 9.69
CA LYS A 85 7.87 12.61 9.55
C LYS A 85 8.18 12.00 8.17
N ALA A 86 7.24 11.26 7.61
CA ALA A 86 7.39 10.72 6.25
C ALA A 86 7.29 11.83 5.19
N VAL A 87 6.42 12.82 5.40
CA VAL A 87 6.26 13.99 4.52
C VAL A 87 7.51 14.84 4.49
N ASP A 88 8.11 15.13 5.65
CA ASP A 88 9.36 15.90 5.74
C ASP A 88 10.45 15.26 4.86
N GLN A 89 10.59 13.93 4.92
CA GLN A 89 11.55 13.20 4.09
C GLN A 89 11.20 13.23 2.59
N ALA A 90 9.91 13.16 2.26
CA ALA A 90 9.45 13.18 0.87
C ALA A 90 9.66 14.57 0.24
N LEU A 91 9.37 15.65 0.98
CA LEU A 91 9.62 17.02 0.55
C LEU A 91 11.11 17.31 0.39
N GLU A 92 11.94 16.90 1.36
CA GLU A 92 13.39 17.00 1.27
C GLU A 92 13.92 16.29 0.01
N ALA A 93 13.48 15.05 -0.23
CA ALA A 93 13.88 14.28 -1.40
C ALA A 93 13.43 14.90 -2.73
N ALA A 94 12.29 15.61 -2.73
CA ALA A 94 11.76 16.33 -3.89
C ALA A 94 12.43 17.69 -4.10
N GLY A 95 13.15 18.24 -3.11
CA GLY A 95 13.66 19.60 -3.10
C GLY A 95 12.55 20.66 -3.06
N LEU A 96 11.41 20.33 -2.43
CA LEU A 96 10.21 21.18 -2.34
C LEU A 96 9.92 21.55 -0.87
N GLY A 97 9.23 22.70 -0.72
CA GLY A 97 8.69 23.12 0.57
C GLY A 97 7.19 22.85 0.70
N PRO A 98 6.63 23.05 1.91
CA PRO A 98 5.19 22.89 2.14
C PRO A 98 4.31 23.78 1.25
N ASP A 99 4.77 24.96 0.90
CA ASP A 99 4.03 25.92 0.05
C ASP A 99 4.01 25.55 -1.44
N ASP A 100 4.83 24.56 -1.86
CA ASP A 100 4.88 24.07 -3.24
C ASP A 100 3.82 22.97 -3.51
N ILE A 101 3.11 22.50 -2.50
CA ILE A 101 2.14 21.42 -2.61
C ILE A 101 0.74 21.97 -2.86
N ASP A 102 0.13 21.56 -3.96
CA ASP A 102 -1.21 21.98 -4.39
C ASP A 102 -2.32 21.01 -3.94
N LEU A 103 -1.97 19.72 -3.73
CA LEU A 103 -2.91 18.66 -3.42
C LEU A 103 -2.34 17.70 -2.37
N VAL A 104 -3.15 17.33 -1.38
CA VAL A 104 -2.85 16.26 -0.42
C VAL A 104 -3.94 15.21 -0.46
N ILE A 105 -3.55 13.98 -0.71
CA ILE A 105 -4.42 12.81 -0.65
C ILE A 105 -3.93 11.90 0.47
N GLY A 106 -4.70 11.85 1.56
CA GLY A 106 -4.44 10.94 2.68
C GLY A 106 -5.04 9.56 2.44
N THR A 107 -4.43 8.53 3.01
CA THR A 107 -5.00 7.18 3.04
C THR A 107 -4.65 6.47 4.34
N THR A 108 -5.65 5.84 4.92
CA THR A 108 -5.55 5.00 6.11
C THR A 108 -6.65 3.95 6.11
N SER A 109 -6.37 2.80 6.68
CA SER A 109 -7.35 1.74 6.96
C SER A 109 -7.60 1.57 8.45
N THR A 110 -6.86 2.28 9.30
CA THR A 110 -6.96 2.17 10.74
C THR A 110 -7.97 3.19 11.26
N THR A 111 -9.14 2.69 11.64
CA THR A 111 -10.17 3.51 12.30
C THR A 111 -9.78 3.83 13.72
N ARG A 112 -10.33 4.91 14.27
CA ARG A 112 -10.26 5.13 15.70
C ARG A 112 -11.37 4.36 16.41
N PRO A 113 -11.04 3.76 17.56
CA PRO A 113 -12.06 3.23 18.45
C PRO A 113 -13.06 4.33 18.81
N ARG A 114 -14.36 4.06 18.65
CA ARG A 114 -15.44 4.97 19.01
C ARG A 114 -15.72 4.99 20.52
N THR A 115 -15.01 4.19 21.29
CA THR A 115 -15.26 3.90 22.69
C THR A 115 -15.02 5.06 23.65
N ASN A 116 -14.38 6.17 23.21
CA ASN A 116 -14.21 7.35 24.03
C ASN A 116 -14.70 8.62 23.32
N PRO A 117 -16.02 8.92 23.35
CA PRO A 117 -16.59 10.12 22.75
C PRO A 117 -16.13 11.43 23.43
N SER A 118 -15.54 11.35 24.63
CA SER A 118 -15.03 12.51 25.37
C SER A 118 -13.56 12.84 25.09
N SER A 119 -12.85 12.03 24.29
CA SER A 119 -11.49 12.41 23.90
C SER A 119 -11.57 13.65 23.00
N ALA A 120 -10.94 14.73 23.43
CA ALA A 120 -10.82 15.99 22.68
C ALA A 120 -10.00 15.82 21.38
N THR A 121 -9.68 14.60 21.01
CA THR A 121 -8.94 14.27 19.81
C THR A 121 -9.92 14.07 18.66
N ASN A 122 -9.49 14.49 17.48
CA ASN A 122 -10.20 14.34 16.23
C ASN A 122 -10.77 12.92 16.06
N ASN A 123 -12.08 12.79 16.00
CA ASN A 123 -12.78 11.51 15.85
C ASN A 123 -12.95 11.09 14.39
N TYR A 124 -12.47 11.89 13.45
CA TYR A 124 -12.47 11.56 12.03
C TYR A 124 -11.26 10.69 11.68
N MET A 125 -11.43 9.86 10.67
CA MET A 125 -10.38 8.97 10.15
C MET A 125 -9.54 9.67 9.08
N ASP A 126 -9.46 10.99 9.12
CA ASP A 126 -8.72 11.77 8.14
C ASP A 126 -7.24 11.89 8.51
N ILE A 127 -6.42 11.91 7.49
CA ILE A 127 -4.98 12.15 7.56
C ILE A 127 -4.67 13.52 6.97
N SER A 128 -5.27 13.86 5.84
CA SER A 128 -4.89 15.01 5.02
C SER A 128 -5.09 16.36 5.71
N LEU A 129 -6.25 16.62 6.30
CA LEU A 129 -6.55 17.91 6.95
C LEU A 129 -5.72 18.16 8.22
N PRO A 130 -5.61 17.20 9.17
CA PRO A 130 -4.71 17.37 10.31
C PRO A 130 -3.24 17.55 9.89
N LEU A 131 -2.80 16.83 8.87
CA LEU A 131 -1.45 16.91 8.33
C LEU A 131 -1.18 18.27 7.68
N GLN A 132 -2.14 18.80 6.89
CA GLN A 132 -2.08 20.13 6.30
C GLN A 132 -1.76 21.18 7.36
N LYS A 133 -2.47 21.12 8.49
CA LYS A 133 -2.25 22.03 9.62
C LYS A 133 -0.88 21.84 10.27
N GLN A 134 -0.48 20.58 10.48
CA GLN A 134 0.73 20.23 11.22
C GLN A 134 2.01 20.56 10.44
N VAL A 135 2.03 20.30 9.14
CA VAL A 135 3.19 20.52 8.25
C VAL A 135 3.18 21.92 7.63
N GLY A 136 2.03 22.60 7.65
CA GLY A 136 1.88 23.94 7.10
C GLY A 136 1.65 23.97 5.58
N LEU A 137 0.98 22.97 5.02
CA LEU A 137 0.65 22.85 3.58
C LEU A 137 -0.51 23.79 3.20
N ARG A 138 -0.31 25.10 3.34
CA ARG A 138 -1.36 26.13 3.40
C ARG A 138 -2.20 26.26 2.15
N HIS A 139 -1.61 25.97 0.99
CA HIS A 139 -2.24 26.13 -0.32
C HIS A 139 -2.87 24.84 -0.86
N ALA A 140 -2.61 23.72 -0.21
CA ALA A 140 -3.03 22.42 -0.71
C ALA A 140 -4.54 22.18 -0.53
N THR A 141 -5.21 21.69 -1.56
CA THR A 141 -6.51 21.04 -1.44
C THR A 141 -6.30 19.66 -0.79
N CYS A 142 -7.16 19.31 0.18
CA CYS A 142 -6.97 18.09 0.98
C CYS A 142 -8.22 17.22 1.00
N PHE A 143 -8.04 15.91 0.83
CA PHE A 143 -9.05 14.89 1.08
C PHE A 143 -8.42 13.51 1.29
N ASP A 144 -9.22 12.54 1.70
CA ASP A 144 -8.75 11.19 2.01
C ASP A 144 -9.46 10.12 1.18
N VAL A 145 -8.72 9.07 0.82
CA VAL A 145 -9.21 7.84 0.18
C VAL A 145 -9.06 6.71 1.20
N THR A 146 -10.14 6.34 1.89
CA THR A 146 -10.08 5.46 3.07
C THR A 146 -10.66 4.07 2.88
N SER A 147 -11.59 3.88 1.94
CA SER A 147 -12.35 2.62 1.80
C SER A 147 -11.56 1.44 1.21
N VAL A 148 -10.41 1.68 0.60
CA VAL A 148 -9.63 0.71 -0.17
C VAL A 148 -8.48 0.07 0.62
N ALA A 149 -8.30 0.45 1.87
CA ALA A 149 -7.30 -0.12 2.81
C ALA A 149 -5.90 -0.26 2.17
N CYS A 150 -5.35 -1.48 2.11
CA CYS A 150 -3.99 -1.75 1.64
C CYS A 150 -3.73 -1.32 0.17
N ALA A 151 -4.76 -1.10 -0.63
CA ALA A 151 -4.64 -0.56 -1.99
C ALA A 151 -4.53 0.98 -2.02
N GLY A 152 -4.62 1.64 -0.87
CA GLY A 152 -4.72 3.11 -0.74
C GLY A 152 -3.66 3.88 -1.50
N PHE A 153 -2.39 3.47 -1.43
CA PHE A 153 -1.32 4.12 -2.17
C PHE A 153 -1.58 4.17 -3.68
N MET A 154 -2.03 3.08 -4.27
CA MET A 154 -2.29 3.00 -5.73
C MET A 154 -3.48 3.86 -6.12
N TYR A 155 -4.58 3.80 -5.35
CA TYR A 155 -5.77 4.63 -5.59
C TYR A 155 -5.47 6.12 -5.39
N GLY A 156 -4.72 6.47 -4.34
CA GLY A 156 -4.27 7.83 -4.10
C GLY A 156 -3.37 8.36 -5.22
N THR A 157 -2.41 7.55 -5.68
CA THR A 157 -1.52 7.90 -6.79
C THR A 157 -2.29 8.09 -8.10
N ALA A 158 -3.19 7.17 -8.45
CA ALA A 158 -4.03 7.30 -9.65
C ALA A 158 -4.90 8.57 -9.60
N THR A 159 -5.47 8.87 -8.42
CA THR A 159 -6.27 10.08 -8.21
C THR A 159 -5.41 11.34 -8.37
N ALA A 160 -4.22 11.37 -7.77
CA ALA A 160 -3.28 12.49 -7.91
C ALA A 160 -2.90 12.73 -9.39
N ALA A 161 -2.55 11.65 -10.10
CA ALA A 161 -2.18 11.72 -11.52
C ALA A 161 -3.32 12.25 -12.41
N ALA A 162 -4.57 11.90 -12.08
CA ALA A 162 -5.73 12.41 -12.80
C ALA A 162 -6.06 13.90 -12.47
N MET A 163 -5.92 14.28 -11.20
CA MET A 163 -6.31 15.62 -10.73
C MET A 163 -5.29 16.69 -11.06
N LEU A 164 -3.99 16.40 -11.02
CA LEU A 164 -2.94 17.38 -11.29
C LEU A 164 -3.17 18.12 -12.61
N PRO A 165 -3.26 17.44 -13.77
CA PRO A 165 -3.49 18.13 -15.05
C PRO A 165 -4.90 18.70 -15.17
N ALA A 166 -5.93 18.01 -14.65
CA ALA A 166 -7.32 18.43 -14.77
C ALA A 166 -7.60 19.75 -14.04
N LEU A 167 -6.89 20.02 -12.95
CA LEU A 167 -7.05 21.23 -12.14
C LEU A 167 -5.91 22.25 -12.29
N GLY A 168 -4.96 21.99 -13.19
CA GLY A 168 -3.79 22.86 -13.39
C GLY A 168 -2.86 22.92 -12.18
N MET A 169 -2.84 21.86 -11.37
CA MET A 169 -1.98 21.70 -10.20
C MET A 169 -0.62 21.13 -10.61
N ARG A 170 0.42 21.43 -9.83
CA ARG A 170 1.80 21.01 -10.15
C ARG A 170 2.28 19.86 -9.29
N ASN A 171 2.01 19.90 -7.98
CA ASN A 171 2.54 18.93 -7.03
C ASN A 171 1.45 18.36 -6.13
N ALA A 172 1.36 17.04 -6.07
CA ALA A 172 0.49 16.31 -5.16
C ALA A 172 1.31 15.49 -4.17
N LEU A 173 0.85 15.45 -2.94
CA LEU A 173 1.37 14.61 -1.88
C LEU A 173 0.38 13.47 -1.60
N VAL A 174 0.78 12.24 -1.85
CA VAL A 174 0.02 11.04 -1.47
C VAL A 174 0.63 10.49 -0.20
N VAL A 175 -0.17 10.45 0.88
CA VAL A 175 0.29 10.10 2.23
C VAL A 175 -0.47 8.90 2.76
N CYS A 176 0.27 7.86 3.12
CA CYS A 176 -0.24 6.66 3.77
C CYS A 176 0.20 6.64 5.23
N ALA A 177 -0.72 6.41 6.16
CA ALA A 177 -0.36 6.32 7.58
C ALA A 177 -1.28 5.35 8.32
N GLU A 178 -0.68 4.38 9.00
CA GLU A 178 -1.40 3.28 9.63
C GLU A 178 -0.92 3.06 11.07
N ASN A 179 -1.87 2.99 11.99
CA ASN A 179 -1.64 2.50 13.35
C ASN A 179 -2.70 1.44 13.70
N PRO A 180 -2.47 0.17 13.38
CA PRO A 180 -3.46 -0.88 13.58
C PRO A 180 -3.65 -1.27 15.06
N ARG A 181 -2.69 -0.97 15.94
CA ARG A 181 -2.68 -1.45 17.33
C ARG A 181 -3.99 -1.27 18.09
N PRO A 182 -4.72 -0.13 17.99
CA PRO A 182 -5.98 0.05 18.71
C PRO A 182 -7.10 -0.87 18.24
N ILE A 183 -7.10 -1.28 16.98
CA ILE A 183 -8.14 -2.12 16.37
C ILE A 183 -7.76 -3.59 16.27
N LEU A 184 -6.54 -3.98 16.68
CA LEU A 184 -6.14 -5.39 16.65
C LEU A 184 -7.04 -6.24 17.56
N ASN A 185 -7.46 -7.39 17.05
CA ASN A 185 -8.20 -8.41 17.77
C ASN A 185 -7.22 -9.51 18.21
N PHE A 186 -6.85 -9.53 19.48
CA PHE A 186 -5.90 -10.51 20.00
C PHE A 186 -6.49 -11.91 20.27
N ASP A 187 -7.76 -12.14 19.91
CA ASP A 187 -8.34 -13.47 19.78
C ASP A 187 -8.13 -14.06 18.37
N TYR A 188 -7.57 -13.26 17.45
CA TYR A 188 -7.35 -13.63 16.06
C TYR A 188 -5.86 -13.69 15.72
N ARG A 189 -5.35 -14.89 15.42
CA ARG A 189 -3.91 -15.17 15.22
C ARG A 189 -3.23 -14.23 14.23
N TYR A 190 -3.91 -13.87 13.13
CA TYR A 190 -3.34 -13.01 12.12
C TYR A 190 -3.25 -11.52 12.52
N SER A 191 -3.70 -11.15 13.72
CA SER A 191 -3.38 -9.85 14.30
C SER A 191 -1.88 -9.63 14.46
N ALA A 192 -1.10 -10.70 14.58
CA ALA A 192 0.36 -10.66 14.58
C ALA A 192 0.99 -10.18 13.26
N LEU A 193 0.22 -10.12 12.15
CA LEU A 193 0.71 -9.60 10.86
C LEU A 193 1.01 -8.09 10.89
N PHE A 194 0.20 -7.31 11.62
CA PHE A 194 0.06 -5.88 11.37
C PHE A 194 1.10 -5.04 12.10
N GLY A 195 1.76 -4.16 11.31
CA GLY A 195 2.66 -3.12 11.78
C GLY A 195 2.12 -1.71 11.53
N ALA A 196 2.63 -0.75 12.28
CA ALA A 196 2.39 0.67 12.11
C ALA A 196 3.48 1.31 11.26
N GLY A 197 3.14 2.41 10.61
CA GLY A 197 4.08 3.22 9.86
C GLY A 197 3.40 4.33 9.08
N ALA A 198 4.22 5.13 8.42
CA ALA A 198 3.78 6.11 7.44
C ALA A 198 4.72 6.14 6.24
N ALA A 199 4.19 6.51 5.08
CA ALA A 199 4.97 6.81 3.90
C ALA A 199 4.30 7.92 3.11
N ALA A 200 5.09 8.73 2.42
CA ALA A 200 4.62 9.85 1.62
C ALA A 200 5.36 9.88 0.29
N ALA A 201 4.63 10.16 -0.79
CA ALA A 201 5.17 10.32 -2.13
C ALA A 201 4.74 11.66 -2.71
N VAL A 202 5.69 12.45 -3.20
CA VAL A 202 5.44 13.67 -3.96
C VAL A 202 5.37 13.32 -5.44
N TRP A 203 4.23 13.58 -6.05
CA TRP A 203 3.99 13.45 -7.48
C TRP A 203 3.96 14.82 -8.13
N SER A 204 4.84 15.08 -9.09
CA SER A 204 4.89 16.34 -9.81
C SER A 204 4.39 16.15 -11.24
N ALA A 205 3.59 17.10 -11.73
CA ALA A 205 3.21 17.16 -13.13
C ALA A 205 4.48 17.25 -14.00
N GLU A 206 4.50 16.52 -15.11
CA GLU A 206 5.67 16.40 -15.99
C GLU A 206 5.20 16.54 -17.44
N THR A 207 6.11 16.90 -18.33
CA THR A 207 5.86 16.96 -19.77
C THR A 207 6.41 15.76 -20.53
N GLU A 208 7.28 14.98 -19.90
CA GLU A 208 7.88 13.78 -20.46
C GLU A 208 7.24 12.52 -19.88
N GLU A 209 7.26 11.41 -20.64
CA GLU A 209 6.77 10.10 -20.22
C GLU A 209 7.73 9.45 -19.21
N ARG A 210 7.78 10.00 -18.00
CA ARG A 210 8.55 9.48 -16.85
C ARG A 210 7.64 9.37 -15.64
N GLY A 211 8.01 8.52 -14.71
CA GLY A 211 7.27 8.34 -13.46
C GLY A 211 6.17 7.30 -13.57
N LEU A 212 4.91 7.67 -13.34
CA LEU A 212 3.79 6.75 -13.47
C LEU A 212 3.48 6.53 -14.95
N LEU A 213 3.79 5.32 -15.44
CA LEU A 213 3.55 4.94 -16.84
C LEU A 213 2.14 4.43 -17.04
N ASP A 214 1.65 3.64 -16.08
CA ASP A 214 0.32 3.03 -16.19
C ASP A 214 -0.20 2.61 -14.81
N VAL A 215 -1.54 2.54 -14.67
CA VAL A 215 -2.24 2.05 -13.49
C VAL A 215 -3.49 1.28 -13.89
N ALA A 216 -3.66 0.08 -13.31
CA ALA A 216 -4.88 -0.73 -13.43
C ALA A 216 -5.53 -0.82 -12.06
N LEU A 217 -6.81 -0.44 -11.94
CA LEU A 217 -7.57 -0.50 -10.70
C LEU A 217 -8.86 -1.28 -10.91
N HIS A 218 -9.12 -2.21 -10.00
CA HIS A 218 -10.32 -3.05 -10.00
C HIS A 218 -10.97 -3.07 -8.62
N ALA A 219 -12.27 -3.37 -8.57
CA ALA A 219 -13.00 -3.61 -7.34
C ALA A 219 -14.08 -4.67 -7.53
N ASP A 220 -14.31 -5.49 -6.48
CA ASP A 220 -15.42 -6.43 -6.41
C ASP A 220 -16.05 -6.36 -5.01
N GLY A 221 -17.24 -5.77 -4.94
CA GLY A 221 -18.01 -5.60 -3.70
C GLY A 221 -18.52 -6.91 -3.09
N SER A 222 -18.43 -8.05 -3.79
CA SER A 222 -18.83 -9.35 -3.24
C SER A 222 -18.00 -9.78 -2.02
N TYR A 223 -16.84 -9.17 -1.82
CA TYR A 223 -15.89 -9.47 -0.74
C TYR A 223 -15.79 -8.35 0.30
N PHE A 224 -16.76 -7.41 0.34
CA PHE A 224 -16.64 -6.21 1.18
C PHE A 224 -16.50 -6.52 2.68
N ASP A 225 -17.05 -7.65 3.13
CA ASP A 225 -17.05 -8.14 4.49
C ASP A 225 -15.86 -9.08 4.82
N ALA A 226 -14.92 -9.28 3.86
CA ALA A 226 -13.68 -10.00 4.11
C ALA A 226 -12.73 -9.24 5.07
N PHE A 227 -12.89 -7.92 5.17
CA PHE A 227 -12.27 -7.04 6.17
C PHE A 227 -13.33 -6.12 6.75
N ASP A 228 -13.50 -6.12 8.06
CA ASP A 228 -14.47 -5.28 8.76
C ASP A 228 -13.98 -4.93 10.18
N ILE A 229 -14.75 -4.14 10.88
CA ILE A 229 -14.58 -3.80 12.29
C ILE A 229 -15.85 -4.21 13.03
N ASP A 230 -15.72 -4.95 14.12
CA ASP A 230 -16.85 -5.36 14.96
C ASP A 230 -17.38 -4.22 15.84
N ASP A 231 -18.44 -4.50 16.59
CA ASP A 231 -19.10 -3.54 17.49
C ASP A 231 -18.19 -3.07 18.66
N ASN A 232 -17.07 -3.74 18.88
CA ASN A 232 -16.04 -3.39 19.87
C ASN A 232 -14.84 -2.66 19.26
N ASP A 233 -14.96 -2.17 18.03
CA ASP A 233 -13.90 -1.54 17.25
C ASP A 233 -12.72 -2.50 16.99
N LYS A 234 -12.95 -3.81 16.92
CA LYS A 234 -11.92 -4.81 16.66
C LYS A 234 -11.99 -5.32 15.23
N MET A 235 -10.83 -5.44 14.62
CA MET A 235 -10.68 -5.91 13.25
C MET A 235 -11.18 -7.34 13.08
N LEU A 236 -12.03 -7.52 12.08
CA LEU A 236 -12.45 -8.81 11.55
C LEU A 236 -11.78 -9.05 10.19
N MET A 237 -11.24 -10.24 9.99
CA MET A 237 -10.68 -10.63 8.69
C MET A 237 -11.00 -12.10 8.38
N ARG A 238 -11.59 -12.35 7.21
CA ARG A 238 -11.79 -13.69 6.67
C ARG A 238 -10.53 -14.19 5.97
N GLY A 239 -9.48 -14.48 6.74
CA GLY A 239 -8.15 -14.78 6.21
C GLY A 239 -8.09 -15.95 5.24
N ARG A 240 -8.99 -16.96 5.36
CA ARG A 240 -9.07 -18.07 4.39
C ARG A 240 -9.55 -17.60 3.02
N GLU A 241 -10.54 -16.71 2.98
CA GLU A 241 -11.08 -16.13 1.73
C GLU A 241 -10.05 -15.22 1.07
N VAL A 242 -9.42 -14.34 1.85
CA VAL A 242 -8.32 -13.47 1.38
C VAL A 242 -7.19 -14.32 0.79
N GLY A 243 -6.78 -15.39 1.47
CA GLY A 243 -5.71 -16.28 1.02
C GLY A 243 -6.08 -17.11 -0.22
N ALA A 244 -7.36 -17.43 -0.42
CA ALA A 244 -7.82 -18.21 -1.57
C ALA A 244 -8.00 -17.38 -2.84
N VAL A 245 -8.46 -16.14 -2.69
CA VAL A 245 -8.84 -15.25 -3.81
C VAL A 245 -7.75 -14.22 -4.12
N GLY A 246 -7.15 -13.64 -3.08
CA GLY A 246 -6.17 -12.55 -3.24
C GLY A 246 -5.02 -12.84 -4.22
N PRO A 247 -4.32 -13.98 -4.12
CA PRO A 247 -3.24 -14.30 -5.06
C PRO A 247 -3.68 -14.38 -6.52
N LYS A 248 -4.92 -14.83 -6.78
CA LYS A 248 -5.48 -14.92 -8.14
C LYS A 248 -5.73 -13.54 -8.74
N LEU A 249 -6.38 -12.64 -7.96
CA LEU A 249 -6.65 -11.26 -8.36
C LEU A 249 -5.34 -10.48 -8.58
N LEU A 250 -4.37 -10.63 -7.69
CA LEU A 250 -3.05 -10.01 -7.81
C LEU A 250 -2.28 -10.52 -9.03
N SER A 251 -2.31 -11.84 -9.28
CA SER A 251 -1.66 -12.42 -10.47
C SER A 251 -2.35 -11.98 -11.76
N HIS A 252 -3.68 -11.85 -11.74
CA HIS A 252 -4.43 -11.35 -12.89
C HIS A 252 -4.03 -9.92 -13.24
N VAL A 253 -4.11 -8.99 -12.29
CA VAL A 253 -3.78 -7.58 -12.55
C VAL A 253 -2.28 -7.35 -12.82
N GLY A 254 -1.41 -8.18 -12.24
CA GLY A 254 0.03 -8.15 -12.53
C GLY A 254 0.33 -8.55 -13.98
N ARG A 255 -0.39 -9.55 -14.51
CA ARG A 255 -0.29 -9.94 -15.92
C ARG A 255 -0.89 -8.85 -16.81
N GLU A 256 -2.10 -8.39 -16.50
CA GLU A 256 -2.80 -7.35 -17.25
C GLU A 256 -1.95 -6.11 -17.46
N ILE A 257 -1.31 -5.58 -16.40
CA ILE A 257 -0.51 -4.34 -16.50
C ILE A 257 0.72 -4.52 -17.40
N LEU A 258 1.34 -5.69 -17.39
CA LEU A 258 2.48 -5.98 -18.28
C LEU A 258 2.01 -6.15 -19.73
N GLU A 259 1.03 -7.02 -19.97
CA GLU A 259 0.55 -7.35 -21.31
C GLU A 259 0.02 -6.12 -22.06
N ARG A 260 -0.78 -5.27 -21.41
CA ARG A 260 -1.33 -4.07 -22.06
C ARG A 260 -0.29 -2.98 -22.36
N ASN A 261 0.89 -3.05 -21.75
CA ASN A 261 2.03 -2.20 -22.06
C ASN A 261 3.05 -2.88 -22.99
N GLY A 262 2.74 -4.10 -23.50
CA GLY A 262 3.65 -4.85 -24.35
C GLY A 262 4.92 -5.31 -23.64
N LEU A 263 4.86 -5.45 -22.32
CA LEU A 263 5.99 -5.83 -21.46
C LEU A 263 5.87 -7.28 -20.99
N THR A 264 7.01 -7.82 -20.64
CA THR A 264 7.18 -9.11 -19.97
C THR A 264 7.82 -8.91 -18.60
N VAL A 265 7.95 -9.96 -17.81
CA VAL A 265 8.66 -9.95 -16.53
C VAL A 265 10.14 -9.62 -16.71
N ASP A 266 10.73 -9.92 -17.86
CA ASP A 266 12.14 -9.63 -18.12
C ASP A 266 12.40 -8.13 -18.28
N ASP A 267 11.42 -7.36 -18.71
CA ASP A 267 11.50 -5.92 -18.96
C ASP A 267 11.45 -5.08 -17.67
N ILE A 268 10.90 -5.61 -16.55
CA ILE A 268 10.90 -4.91 -15.27
C ILE A 268 12.21 -5.15 -14.52
N ASP A 269 12.74 -4.12 -13.87
CA ASP A 269 13.91 -4.23 -13.00
C ASP A 269 13.52 -4.74 -11.62
N TRP A 270 12.43 -4.22 -11.05
CA TRP A 270 11.98 -4.53 -9.70
C TRP A 270 10.48 -4.80 -9.62
N PHE A 271 10.13 -5.74 -8.75
CA PHE A 271 8.76 -6.04 -8.37
C PHE A 271 8.56 -5.75 -6.88
N VAL A 272 7.68 -4.79 -6.58
CA VAL A 272 7.38 -4.32 -5.22
C VAL A 272 5.89 -4.54 -4.92
N PRO A 273 5.49 -5.75 -4.48
CA PRO A 273 4.10 -6.03 -4.15
C PRO A 273 3.71 -5.42 -2.80
N HIS A 274 2.41 -5.33 -2.55
CA HIS A 274 1.88 -5.12 -1.20
C HIS A 274 2.46 -6.15 -0.22
N GLN A 275 3.01 -5.68 0.89
CA GLN A 275 3.66 -6.49 1.91
C GLN A 275 2.62 -7.07 2.90
N GLY A 276 1.66 -7.84 2.38
CA GLY A 276 0.54 -8.37 3.16
C GLY A 276 0.85 -9.67 3.89
N ASN A 277 1.48 -10.62 3.18
CA ASN A 277 1.91 -11.93 3.68
C ASN A 277 2.94 -12.51 2.71
N LEU A 278 4.09 -12.95 3.23
CA LEU A 278 5.19 -13.43 2.37
C LEU A 278 4.81 -14.69 1.58
N ASN A 279 3.99 -15.57 2.14
CA ASN A 279 3.53 -16.77 1.43
C ASN A 279 2.64 -16.41 0.24
N MET A 280 1.76 -15.42 0.41
CA MET A 280 0.94 -14.87 -0.69
C MET A 280 1.82 -14.22 -1.76
N ILE A 281 2.81 -13.42 -1.36
CA ILE A 281 3.77 -12.79 -2.29
C ILE A 281 4.50 -13.86 -3.10
N ASN A 282 5.03 -14.90 -2.44
CA ASN A 282 5.72 -15.99 -3.10
C ASN A 282 4.83 -16.76 -4.09
N GLN A 283 3.56 -16.97 -3.75
CA GLN A 283 2.59 -17.62 -4.64
C GLN A 283 2.33 -16.78 -5.89
N VAL A 284 2.17 -15.47 -5.75
CA VAL A 284 1.99 -14.54 -6.88
C VAL A 284 3.25 -14.51 -7.75
N CYS A 285 4.44 -14.41 -7.13
CA CYS A 285 5.70 -14.45 -7.87
C CYS A 285 5.87 -15.75 -8.68
N ALA A 286 5.53 -16.91 -8.08
CA ALA A 286 5.56 -18.18 -8.80
C ALA A 286 4.58 -18.21 -9.97
N THR A 287 3.37 -17.66 -9.81
CA THR A 287 2.32 -17.61 -10.86
C THR A 287 2.70 -16.69 -12.01
N LEU A 288 3.37 -15.58 -11.72
CA LEU A 288 3.82 -14.57 -12.70
C LEU A 288 5.24 -14.87 -13.23
N ALA A 289 5.91 -15.90 -12.72
CA ALA A 289 7.31 -16.21 -13.01
C ALA A 289 8.27 -15.04 -12.67
N ILE A 290 7.99 -14.27 -11.61
CA ILE A 290 8.88 -13.19 -11.14
C ILE A 290 10.15 -13.81 -10.53
N PRO A 291 11.35 -13.54 -11.05
CA PRO A 291 12.59 -13.99 -10.45
C PRO A 291 12.81 -13.44 -9.04
N ARG A 292 13.37 -14.24 -8.15
CA ARG A 292 13.56 -13.85 -6.75
C ARG A 292 14.44 -12.60 -6.61
N GLU A 293 15.42 -12.44 -7.46
CA GLU A 293 16.34 -11.30 -7.49
C GLU A 293 15.67 -9.98 -7.85
N LYS A 294 14.52 -10.01 -8.56
CA LYS A 294 13.72 -8.82 -8.88
C LYS A 294 12.73 -8.46 -7.79
N LEU A 295 12.45 -9.37 -6.86
CA LEU A 295 11.48 -9.15 -5.78
C LEU A 295 12.09 -8.34 -4.65
N LEU A 296 11.43 -7.22 -4.28
CA LEU A 296 11.76 -6.42 -3.11
C LEU A 296 10.68 -6.60 -2.03
N THR A 297 11.13 -6.87 -0.81
CA THR A 297 10.26 -7.02 0.36
C THR A 297 10.87 -6.36 1.58
N ASN A 298 10.03 -5.84 2.46
CA ASN A 298 10.39 -5.39 3.81
C ASN A 298 9.46 -5.99 4.89
N ILE A 299 8.56 -6.89 4.48
CA ILE A 299 7.57 -7.51 5.37
C ILE A 299 8.20 -8.22 6.57
N GLN A 300 9.42 -8.76 6.40
CA GLN A 300 10.10 -9.50 7.45
C GLN A 300 10.32 -8.66 8.70
N GLU A 301 10.70 -7.38 8.53
CA GLU A 301 11.00 -6.46 9.63
C GLU A 301 9.87 -5.46 9.90
N ARG A 302 9.00 -5.19 8.92
CA ARG A 302 7.95 -4.15 9.03
C ARG A 302 6.57 -4.73 9.26
N GLY A 303 6.36 -6.02 8.99
CA GLY A 303 5.04 -6.64 8.99
C GLY A 303 4.13 -6.10 7.87
N ASN A 304 2.85 -6.37 7.98
CA ASN A 304 1.85 -5.79 7.10
C ASN A 304 1.48 -4.38 7.60
N THR A 305 1.98 -3.37 6.94
CA THR A 305 1.70 -1.96 7.21
C THR A 305 0.59 -1.39 6.32
N SER A 306 -0.31 -2.24 5.79
CA SER A 306 -1.46 -1.84 4.98
C SER A 306 -1.08 -0.93 3.81
N SER A 307 -1.69 0.25 3.68
CA SER A 307 -1.43 1.23 2.61
C SER A 307 0.01 1.74 2.56
N VAL A 308 0.73 1.68 3.67
CA VAL A 308 2.14 2.12 3.81
C VAL A 308 3.11 1.14 3.15
N SER A 309 2.72 -0.12 2.95
CA SER A 309 3.62 -1.22 2.61
C SER A 309 4.38 -1.03 1.29
N ILE A 310 3.69 -0.66 0.22
CA ILE A 310 4.31 -0.41 -1.10
C ILE A 310 5.22 0.83 -1.03
N PRO A 311 4.72 2.02 -0.64
CA PRO A 311 5.55 3.22 -0.67
C PRO A 311 6.71 3.18 0.32
N SER A 312 6.59 2.51 1.46
CA SER A 312 7.73 2.34 2.38
C SER A 312 8.80 1.43 1.81
N CYS A 313 8.41 0.31 1.18
CA CYS A 313 9.36 -0.59 0.54
C CYS A 313 10.09 0.09 -0.63
N LEU A 314 9.37 0.88 -1.45
CA LEU A 314 9.97 1.73 -2.47
C LEU A 314 10.98 2.71 -1.86
N SER A 315 10.56 3.47 -0.85
CA SER A 315 11.39 4.48 -0.19
C SER A 315 12.64 3.88 0.43
N GLU A 316 12.55 2.76 1.15
CA GLU A 316 13.71 2.08 1.73
C GLU A 316 14.73 1.67 0.65
N ASN A 317 14.25 1.09 -0.46
CA ASN A 317 15.13 0.59 -1.53
C ASN A 317 15.70 1.71 -2.42
N ILE A 318 14.97 2.81 -2.65
CA ILE A 318 15.49 4.01 -3.32
C ILE A 318 16.58 4.66 -2.46
N ARG A 319 16.34 4.88 -1.18
CA ARG A 319 17.31 5.47 -0.24
C ARG A 319 18.55 4.59 -0.04
N ALA A 320 18.40 3.27 -0.14
CA ALA A 320 19.52 2.33 -0.12
C ALA A 320 20.31 2.26 -1.45
N GLY A 321 19.87 2.97 -2.48
CA GLY A 321 20.49 2.97 -3.82
C GLY A 321 20.31 1.64 -4.57
N LYS A 322 19.38 0.78 -4.14
CA LYS A 322 19.04 -0.47 -4.82
C LYS A 322 18.15 -0.20 -6.02
N ILE A 323 17.09 0.59 -5.83
CA ILE A 323 16.29 1.13 -6.92
C ILE A 323 16.95 2.44 -7.39
N ARG A 324 17.19 2.58 -8.68
CA ARG A 324 17.94 3.68 -9.28
C ARG A 324 17.12 4.42 -10.33
N SER A 325 17.56 5.63 -10.69
CA SER A 325 17.02 6.37 -11.82
C SER A 325 17.06 5.53 -13.10
N GLY A 326 15.94 5.50 -13.82
CA GLY A 326 15.74 4.70 -15.02
C GLY A 326 15.13 3.33 -14.78
N ASP A 327 15.16 2.78 -13.57
CA ASP A 327 14.59 1.47 -13.27
C ASP A 327 13.08 1.44 -13.51
N LEU A 328 12.60 0.35 -14.08
CA LEU A 328 11.17 0.07 -14.27
C LEU A 328 10.69 -0.81 -13.11
N VAL A 329 9.77 -0.27 -12.32
CA VAL A 329 9.20 -0.93 -11.15
C VAL A 329 7.74 -1.29 -11.40
N ALA A 330 7.38 -2.56 -11.21
CA ALA A 330 5.99 -2.99 -11.15
C ALA A 330 5.54 -3.16 -9.70
N THR A 331 4.35 -2.64 -9.37
CA THR A 331 3.72 -2.83 -8.06
C THR A 331 2.33 -3.42 -8.21
N ILE A 332 1.94 -4.26 -7.26
CA ILE A 332 0.57 -4.79 -7.15
C ILE A 332 0.11 -4.75 -5.71
N GLY A 333 -1.18 -4.58 -5.50
CA GLY A 333 -1.74 -4.58 -4.15
C GLY A 333 -3.23 -4.86 -4.13
N ILE A 334 -3.70 -5.35 -2.98
CA ILE A 334 -5.10 -5.65 -2.72
C ILE A 334 -5.46 -5.16 -1.33
N GLY A 335 -6.66 -4.61 -1.20
CA GLY A 335 -7.23 -4.15 0.07
C GLY A 335 -8.69 -4.49 0.20
N ARG A 336 -9.36 -3.79 1.11
CA ARG A 336 -10.78 -4.00 1.38
C ARG A 336 -11.62 -3.85 0.12
N GLY A 337 -12.70 -4.62 0.03
CA GLY A 337 -13.67 -4.47 -1.04
C GLY A 337 -14.05 -5.79 -1.73
N PHE A 338 -13.24 -6.61 -2.43
CA PHE A 338 -11.81 -6.27 -2.62
C PHE A 338 -11.64 -5.10 -3.58
N SER A 339 -10.65 -4.27 -3.27
CA SER A 339 -10.10 -3.28 -4.19
C SER A 339 -8.64 -3.66 -4.45
N TRP A 340 -8.25 -3.80 -5.71
CA TRP A 340 -6.88 -4.19 -6.05
C TRP A 340 -6.40 -3.45 -7.29
N GLY A 341 -5.11 -3.52 -7.54
CA GLY A 341 -4.55 -2.87 -8.70
C GLY A 341 -3.08 -3.17 -8.91
N ALA A 342 -2.56 -2.60 -9.99
CA ALA A 342 -1.16 -2.61 -10.36
C ALA A 342 -0.74 -1.24 -10.88
N MET A 343 0.55 -0.91 -10.74
CA MET A 343 1.16 0.28 -11.34
C MET A 343 2.51 -0.07 -11.96
N LEU A 344 2.83 0.62 -13.04
CA LEU A 344 4.17 0.66 -13.62
C LEU A 344 4.78 2.04 -13.38
N LEU A 345 5.99 2.06 -12.81
CA LEU A 345 6.72 3.27 -12.46
C LEU A 345 8.10 3.26 -13.13
N ARG A 346 8.44 4.32 -13.87
CA ARG A 346 9.82 4.61 -14.27
C ARG A 346 10.41 5.56 -13.25
N ILE A 347 11.40 5.12 -12.51
CA ILE A 347 12.04 5.94 -11.48
C ILE A 347 12.81 7.08 -12.15
N PRO A 348 12.57 8.34 -11.73
CA PRO A 348 13.15 9.52 -12.37
C PRO A 348 14.66 9.66 -12.16
#